data_5ed73321b69b98c7ab31a27b991aaf50
#
_entry.id   5ed73321b69b98c7ab31a27b991aaf50
#
_cell.length_a   1.000
_cell.length_b   1.000
_cell.length_c   1.000
_cell.angle_alpha   90.00
_cell.angle_beta   90.00
_cell.angle_gamma   90.00
#
_symmetry.space_group_name_H-M   'P 1'
#
loop_
_entity.id
_entity.type
_entity.pdbx_description
1 polymer ?
#
loop_
_entity_poly.entity_id
_entity_poly.type
_entity_poly.pdbx_seq_one_letter_code
_entity_poly.pdbx_strand_id
1 'polypeptide(L)'
;MAIKTVSRVLNDEPNVRPETRARVLAAAETLRYQPSLSARSLAGRRSFLLGLVYENPSANYLVDLQHGAMARCRQEKFRLFVHQCSGRGEELTRDVMGLIDQTHVDGLIVSPPLSESAHLIEALDQRSLPFVRIAPDDLQHASPYVDMDDEGAAREMTDHLVENGHTRIGFIVGHPKHFASNLRLRGYRASLEHHHIPFDPAYVRQGYFVFESGHQAARELLRLPDPPTAIFASNDDMAAGVLLAAHELSIPVPQRLSVAGFDDTYISRIVWPRLTTVHQPSYDLAFSAADLLLQALRSGAAPRTARLPYKLIPRESTAPPGGNSPFDESVQRITAPIERAP
;
A
#
# COMPACT_ATOMS: atom_id res chain seq x y z
N MET A 1 43.82 22.70 -6.48
CA MET A 1 43.42 21.29 -6.31
C MET A 1 42.80 20.80 -7.62
N ALA A 2 43.10 19.59 -8.07
CA ALA A 2 42.55 19.09 -9.34
C ALA A 2 41.07 18.73 -9.18
N ILE A 3 40.23 18.99 -10.19
CA ILE A 3 38.79 18.64 -10.23
C ILE A 3 38.57 17.17 -9.90
N LYS A 4 39.44 16.28 -10.40
CA LYS A 4 39.38 14.84 -10.13
C LYS A 4 39.53 14.48 -8.65
N THR A 5 40.33 15.25 -7.87
CA THR A 5 40.48 15.06 -6.41
C THR A 5 39.23 15.51 -5.65
N VAL A 6 38.60 16.62 -6.07
CA VAL A 6 37.36 17.10 -5.51
C VAL A 6 36.24 16.08 -5.76
N SER A 7 36.10 15.57 -6.98
CA SER A 7 35.15 14.53 -7.34
C SER A 7 35.31 13.27 -6.49
N ARG A 8 36.54 12.77 -6.31
CA ARG A 8 36.82 11.60 -5.46
C ARG A 8 36.39 11.79 -4.02
N VAL A 9 36.64 12.98 -3.44
CA VAL A 9 36.22 13.29 -2.06
C VAL A 9 34.69 13.33 -1.94
N LEU A 10 34.01 13.99 -2.87
CA LEU A 10 32.56 14.15 -2.85
C LEU A 10 31.82 12.83 -3.12
N ASN A 11 32.45 11.89 -3.84
CA ASN A 11 31.93 10.54 -4.09
C ASN A 11 32.40 9.50 -3.05
N ASP A 12 33.07 9.96 -1.99
CA ASP A 12 33.59 9.10 -0.91
C ASP A 12 34.53 7.96 -1.38
N GLU A 13 35.24 8.21 -2.49
CA GLU A 13 36.19 7.23 -3.02
C GLU A 13 37.38 7.01 -2.06
N PRO A 14 37.90 5.76 -1.96
CA PRO A 14 39.10 5.47 -1.21
C PRO A 14 40.31 6.15 -1.83
N ASN A 15 41.44 6.17 -1.10
CA ASN A 15 42.73 6.69 -1.59
C ASN A 15 42.82 8.22 -1.72
N VAL A 16 42.09 8.99 -0.92
CA VAL A 16 42.32 10.43 -0.74
C VAL A 16 42.86 10.67 0.68
N ARG A 17 43.98 11.42 0.80
CA ARG A 17 44.55 11.76 2.11
C ARG A 17 43.55 12.45 3.02
N PRO A 18 43.49 12.11 4.33
CA PRO A 18 42.51 12.68 5.29
C PRO A 18 42.50 14.21 5.29
N GLU A 19 43.63 14.86 5.29
CA GLU A 19 43.77 16.32 5.24
C GLU A 19 43.16 16.94 3.97
N THR A 20 43.37 16.29 2.83
CA THR A 20 42.80 16.72 1.55
C THR A 20 41.28 16.56 1.54
N ARG A 21 40.77 15.45 2.11
CA ARG A 21 39.34 15.21 2.30
C ARG A 21 38.71 16.27 3.15
N ALA A 22 39.29 16.56 4.32
CA ALA A 22 38.78 17.59 5.24
C ALA A 22 38.71 18.98 4.58
N ARG A 23 39.76 19.38 3.84
CA ARG A 23 39.79 20.67 3.13
C ARG A 23 38.71 20.77 2.03
N VAL A 24 38.47 19.71 1.29
CA VAL A 24 37.43 19.70 0.24
C VAL A 24 36.03 19.77 0.87
N LEU A 25 35.77 19.01 1.93
CA LEU A 25 34.48 19.02 2.61
C LEU A 25 34.19 20.39 3.24
N ALA A 26 35.16 21.01 3.92
CA ALA A 26 35.03 22.36 4.48
C ALA A 26 34.74 23.41 3.41
N ALA A 27 35.43 23.33 2.26
CA ALA A 27 35.18 24.24 1.14
C ALA A 27 33.80 24.03 0.52
N ALA A 28 33.35 22.77 0.35
CA ALA A 28 32.02 22.44 -0.14
C ALA A 28 30.91 22.97 0.79
N GLU A 29 31.09 22.84 2.11
CA GLU A 29 30.19 23.36 3.12
C GLU A 29 30.13 24.90 3.09
N THR A 30 31.26 25.57 3.07
CA THR A 30 31.34 27.03 2.97
C THR A 30 30.65 27.57 1.72
N LEU A 31 30.84 26.90 0.59
CA LEU A 31 30.26 27.27 -0.71
C LEU A 31 28.82 26.76 -0.87
N ARG A 32 28.28 26.01 0.10
CA ARG A 32 27.01 25.28 -0.01
C ARG A 32 26.93 24.43 -1.31
N TYR A 33 28.07 23.92 -1.73
CA TYR A 33 28.18 23.16 -2.96
C TYR A 33 27.66 21.74 -2.76
N GLN A 34 26.64 21.37 -3.54
CA GLN A 34 26.17 20.00 -3.66
C GLN A 34 26.44 19.52 -5.09
N PRO A 35 27.06 18.34 -5.29
CA PRO A 35 27.23 17.78 -6.63
C PRO A 35 25.87 17.64 -7.29
N SER A 36 25.70 18.16 -8.51
CA SER A 36 24.48 17.96 -9.27
C SER A 36 24.31 16.47 -9.58
N LEU A 37 23.06 15.98 -9.59
CA LEU A 37 22.76 14.60 -9.99
C LEU A 37 23.29 14.30 -11.40
N SER A 38 23.15 15.26 -12.32
CA SER A 38 23.68 15.16 -13.69
C SER A 38 25.21 14.99 -13.73
N ALA A 39 25.96 15.69 -12.86
CA ALA A 39 27.41 15.55 -12.78
C ALA A 39 27.81 14.18 -12.21
N ARG A 40 27.06 13.65 -11.24
CA ARG A 40 27.28 12.30 -10.69
C ARG A 40 26.94 11.22 -11.71
N SER A 41 25.85 11.36 -12.44
CA SER A 41 25.42 10.47 -13.51
C SER A 41 26.47 10.35 -14.61
N LEU A 42 27.02 11.47 -15.09
CA LEU A 42 28.09 11.50 -16.09
C LEU A 42 29.38 10.79 -15.63
N ALA A 43 29.70 10.88 -14.34
CA ALA A 43 30.93 10.25 -13.81
C ALA A 43 30.74 8.75 -13.55
N GLY A 44 29.53 8.26 -13.24
CA GLY A 44 29.31 6.92 -12.72
C GLY A 44 28.47 5.98 -13.61
N ARG A 45 28.01 6.39 -14.79
CA ARG A 45 27.07 5.66 -15.65
C ARG A 45 25.79 5.23 -14.93
N ARG A 46 25.41 5.92 -13.83
CA ARG A 46 24.19 5.70 -13.06
C ARG A 46 23.42 6.99 -12.89
N SER A 47 22.10 6.92 -12.99
CA SER A 47 21.24 8.09 -12.80
C SER A 47 21.02 8.45 -11.31
N PHE A 48 21.22 7.49 -10.39
CA PHE A 48 20.82 7.56 -8.98
C PHE A 48 19.33 7.82 -8.82
N LEU A 49 18.53 7.28 -9.73
CA LEU A 49 17.09 7.42 -9.81
C LEU A 49 16.44 6.03 -9.83
N LEU A 50 15.51 5.78 -8.91
CA LEU A 50 14.61 4.64 -8.99
C LEU A 50 13.24 5.12 -9.46
N GLY A 51 12.54 4.31 -10.26
CA GLY A 51 11.16 4.56 -10.64
C GLY A 51 10.20 3.77 -9.76
N LEU A 52 9.06 4.37 -9.38
CA LEU A 52 7.87 3.70 -8.87
C LEU A 52 6.76 3.89 -9.90
N VAL A 53 6.33 2.81 -10.52
CA VAL A 53 5.24 2.81 -11.50
C VAL A 53 3.98 2.21 -10.90
N TYR A 54 2.83 2.85 -11.14
CA TYR A 54 1.56 2.48 -10.51
C TYR A 54 0.33 2.80 -11.37
N GLU A 55 -0.76 2.07 -11.14
CA GLU A 55 -2.13 2.35 -11.59
C GLU A 55 -3.08 1.97 -10.44
N ASN A 56 -3.14 2.75 -9.36
CA ASN A 56 -3.99 2.44 -8.22
C ASN A 56 -4.92 3.61 -7.93
N PRO A 57 -6.24 3.37 -7.77
CA PRO A 57 -7.19 4.44 -7.50
C PRO A 57 -7.16 4.94 -6.05
N SER A 58 -6.63 4.16 -5.09
CA SER A 58 -6.52 4.58 -3.69
C SER A 58 -5.31 5.51 -3.49
N ALA A 59 -5.57 6.79 -3.31
CA ALA A 59 -4.54 7.79 -3.06
C ALA A 59 -3.80 7.53 -1.72
N ASN A 60 -4.53 7.06 -0.71
CA ASN A 60 -3.95 6.80 0.62
C ASN A 60 -2.92 5.67 0.57
N TYR A 61 -3.24 4.56 -0.08
CA TYR A 61 -2.31 3.45 -0.31
C TYR A 61 -1.04 3.91 -1.05
N LEU A 62 -1.22 4.73 -2.09
CA LEU A 62 -0.11 5.23 -2.89
C LEU A 62 0.83 6.15 -2.11
N VAL A 63 0.30 6.99 -1.23
CA VAL A 63 1.10 7.87 -0.37
C VAL A 63 2.04 7.05 0.53
N ASP A 64 1.56 5.96 1.12
CA ASP A 64 2.37 5.09 1.95
C ASP A 64 3.47 4.38 1.15
N LEU A 65 3.16 3.88 -0.05
CA LEU A 65 4.18 3.30 -0.95
C LEU A 65 5.27 4.33 -1.29
N GLN A 66 4.87 5.56 -1.65
CA GLN A 66 5.83 6.61 -1.97
C GLN A 66 6.73 6.95 -0.78
N HIS A 67 6.16 7.10 0.42
CA HIS A 67 6.91 7.41 1.62
C HIS A 67 7.93 6.32 1.96
N GLY A 68 7.55 5.04 1.88
CA GLY A 68 8.44 3.91 2.13
C GLY A 68 9.60 3.86 1.14
N ALA A 69 9.32 3.89 -0.16
CA ALA A 69 10.35 3.88 -1.20
C ALA A 69 11.28 5.11 -1.12
N MET A 70 10.72 6.33 -0.90
CA MET A 70 11.53 7.54 -0.74
C MET A 70 12.43 7.49 0.48
N ALA A 71 11.95 6.96 1.61
CA ALA A 71 12.73 6.84 2.83
C ALA A 71 13.97 5.98 2.58
N ARG A 72 13.82 4.83 1.90
CA ARG A 72 14.94 3.94 1.60
C ARG A 72 15.88 4.54 0.55
N CYS A 73 15.36 5.17 -0.50
CA CYS A 73 16.16 5.86 -1.51
C CYS A 73 17.07 6.93 -0.89
N ARG A 74 16.55 7.74 0.05
CA ARG A 74 17.31 8.80 0.72
C ARG A 74 18.53 8.28 1.46
N GLN A 75 18.46 7.11 2.09
CA GLN A 75 19.57 6.50 2.83
C GLN A 75 20.77 6.22 1.93
N GLU A 76 20.53 5.90 0.66
CA GLU A 76 21.56 5.60 -0.34
C GLU A 76 21.81 6.77 -1.32
N LYS A 77 21.29 7.96 -1.02
CA LYS A 77 21.42 9.14 -1.88
C LYS A 77 20.82 8.96 -3.29
N PHE A 78 19.84 8.05 -3.43
CA PHE A 78 18.98 7.92 -4.60
C PHE A 78 17.80 8.88 -4.52
N ARG A 79 17.14 9.12 -5.66
CA ARG A 79 15.86 9.81 -5.75
C ARG A 79 14.81 8.84 -6.26
N LEU A 80 13.56 9.09 -5.90
CA LEU A 80 12.43 8.35 -6.43
C LEU A 80 11.73 9.20 -7.48
N PHE A 81 11.52 8.62 -8.66
CA PHE A 81 10.64 9.13 -9.69
C PHE A 81 9.33 8.33 -9.61
N VAL A 82 8.19 9.02 -9.50
CA VAL A 82 6.89 8.38 -9.39
C VAL A 82 6.12 8.64 -10.68
N HIS A 83 5.62 7.59 -11.31
CA HIS A 83 4.91 7.67 -12.57
C HIS A 83 3.59 6.91 -12.49
N GLN A 84 2.51 7.64 -12.74
CA GLN A 84 1.20 7.06 -12.92
C GLN A 84 1.06 6.57 -14.35
N CYS A 85 0.93 5.25 -14.48
CA CYS A 85 0.72 4.63 -15.78
C CYS A 85 -0.76 4.63 -16.16
N SER A 86 -1.01 4.61 -17.46
CA SER A 86 -2.33 4.46 -18.05
C SER A 86 -2.29 3.47 -19.21
N GLY A 87 -3.46 2.93 -19.59
CA GLY A 87 -3.57 1.98 -20.68
C GLY A 87 -3.49 0.52 -20.24
N ARG A 88 -3.41 -0.39 -21.20
CA ARG A 88 -3.39 -1.86 -21.00
C ARG A 88 -2.47 -2.53 -22.02
N GLY A 89 -1.97 -3.72 -21.65
CA GLY A 89 -1.16 -4.55 -22.55
C GLY A 89 0.01 -3.78 -23.15
N GLU A 90 0.05 -3.70 -24.46
CA GLU A 90 1.14 -3.03 -25.20
C GLU A 90 1.21 -1.51 -24.95
N GLU A 91 0.08 -0.85 -24.74
CA GLU A 91 0.05 0.59 -24.46
C GLU A 91 0.73 0.91 -23.13
N LEU A 92 0.37 0.16 -22.07
CA LEU A 92 1.01 0.25 -20.76
C LEU A 92 2.52 -0.01 -20.87
N THR A 93 2.89 -1.09 -21.56
CA THR A 93 4.31 -1.44 -21.76
C THR A 93 5.05 -0.32 -22.46
N ARG A 94 4.46 0.28 -23.50
CA ARG A 94 5.06 1.40 -24.24
C ARG A 94 5.23 2.64 -23.37
N ASP A 95 4.27 2.95 -22.51
CA ASP A 95 4.34 4.07 -21.55
C ASP A 95 5.53 3.88 -20.58
N VAL A 96 5.64 2.71 -19.96
CA VAL A 96 6.74 2.41 -19.03
C VAL A 96 8.10 2.37 -19.74
N MET A 97 8.18 1.79 -20.95
CA MET A 97 9.44 1.79 -21.73
C MET A 97 9.86 3.21 -22.13
N GLY A 98 8.89 4.06 -22.53
CA GLY A 98 9.15 5.47 -22.82
C GLY A 98 9.67 6.23 -21.60
N LEU A 99 9.10 5.96 -20.42
CA LEU A 99 9.59 6.49 -19.14
C LEU A 99 11.06 6.12 -18.91
N ILE A 100 11.42 4.83 -19.07
CA ILE A 100 12.77 4.35 -18.86
C ILE A 100 13.75 5.05 -19.81
N ASP A 101 13.38 5.20 -21.08
CA ASP A 101 14.21 5.86 -22.10
C ASP A 101 14.43 7.35 -21.81
N GLN A 102 13.44 8.03 -21.27
CA GLN A 102 13.52 9.47 -20.96
C GLN A 102 14.26 9.77 -19.66
N THR A 103 14.05 8.94 -18.64
CA THR A 103 14.56 9.20 -17.29
C THR A 103 15.86 8.48 -16.98
N HIS A 104 16.17 7.40 -17.72
CA HIS A 104 17.33 6.53 -17.48
C HIS A 104 17.38 6.03 -16.02
N VAL A 105 16.24 5.67 -15.44
CA VAL A 105 16.19 5.09 -14.08
C VAL A 105 17.11 3.88 -13.97
N ASP A 106 17.75 3.71 -12.82
CA ASP A 106 18.65 2.56 -12.57
C ASP A 106 17.87 1.27 -12.28
N GLY A 107 16.57 1.39 -11.93
CA GLY A 107 15.68 0.26 -11.71
C GLY A 107 14.26 0.70 -11.37
N LEU A 108 13.32 -0.25 -11.35
CA LEU A 108 11.89 0.01 -11.14
C LEU A 108 11.32 -0.76 -9.94
N ILE A 109 10.43 -0.10 -9.22
CA ILE A 109 9.46 -0.72 -8.32
C ILE A 109 8.13 -0.73 -9.05
N VAL A 110 7.57 -1.92 -9.25
CA VAL A 110 6.34 -2.13 -10.02
C VAL A 110 5.22 -2.51 -9.05
N SER A 111 4.23 -1.63 -8.87
CA SER A 111 3.12 -1.87 -7.95
C SER A 111 1.89 -2.47 -8.67
N PRO A 112 0.94 -3.10 -7.92
CA PRO A 112 -0.31 -3.58 -8.52
C PRO A 112 -1.12 -2.47 -9.19
N PRO A 113 -1.84 -2.77 -10.27
CA PRO A 113 -1.94 -4.05 -10.97
C PRO A 113 -0.84 -4.24 -12.03
N LEU A 114 0.14 -3.33 -12.12
CA LEU A 114 1.21 -3.41 -13.12
C LEU A 114 2.14 -4.60 -12.87
N SER A 115 2.36 -4.95 -11.59
CA SER A 115 3.14 -6.11 -11.15
C SER A 115 2.56 -7.47 -11.63
N GLU A 116 1.31 -7.45 -12.10
CA GLU A 116 0.54 -8.60 -12.63
C GLU A 116 0.54 -8.62 -14.17
N SER A 117 1.12 -7.61 -14.84
CA SER A 117 1.13 -7.52 -16.30
C SER A 117 2.25 -8.34 -16.91
N ALA A 118 1.93 -9.54 -17.43
CA ALA A 118 2.91 -10.41 -18.09
C ALA A 118 3.68 -9.71 -19.21
N HIS A 119 3.01 -8.91 -20.03
CA HIS A 119 3.64 -8.15 -21.12
C HIS A 119 4.69 -7.12 -20.60
N LEU A 120 4.36 -6.43 -19.50
CA LEU A 120 5.29 -5.47 -18.90
C LEU A 120 6.50 -6.19 -18.29
N ILE A 121 6.25 -7.27 -17.55
CA ILE A 121 7.32 -8.03 -16.88
C ILE A 121 8.28 -8.63 -17.91
N GLU A 122 7.76 -9.24 -18.98
CA GLU A 122 8.57 -9.76 -20.08
C GLU A 122 9.41 -8.67 -20.77
N ALA A 123 8.83 -7.49 -21.01
CA ALA A 123 9.57 -6.38 -21.61
C ALA A 123 10.68 -5.83 -20.70
N LEU A 124 10.46 -5.82 -19.38
CA LEU A 124 11.49 -5.44 -18.40
C LEU A 124 12.64 -6.44 -18.36
N ASP A 125 12.36 -7.76 -18.42
CA ASP A 125 13.36 -8.82 -18.48
C ASP A 125 14.20 -8.71 -19.76
N GLN A 126 13.57 -8.53 -20.93
CA GLN A 126 14.26 -8.36 -22.20
C GLN A 126 15.22 -7.16 -22.18
N ARG A 127 14.87 -6.11 -21.44
CA ARG A 127 15.69 -4.91 -21.29
C ARG A 127 16.81 -5.07 -20.27
N SER A 128 16.80 -6.14 -19.49
CA SER A 128 17.74 -6.38 -18.39
C SER A 128 17.79 -5.22 -17.38
N LEU A 129 16.70 -4.50 -17.20
CA LEU A 129 16.57 -3.47 -16.19
C LEU A 129 16.20 -4.12 -14.86
N PRO A 130 16.94 -3.89 -13.77
CA PRO A 130 16.54 -4.40 -12.46
C PRO A 130 15.19 -3.87 -12.03
N PHE A 131 14.30 -4.75 -11.57
CA PHE A 131 13.00 -4.36 -11.02
C PHE A 131 12.58 -5.28 -9.87
N VAL A 132 11.70 -4.77 -9.03
CA VAL A 132 11.07 -5.50 -7.92
C VAL A 132 9.56 -5.30 -7.99
N ARG A 133 8.80 -6.38 -7.87
CA ARG A 133 7.34 -6.36 -7.88
C ARG A 133 6.78 -6.23 -6.46
N ILE A 134 5.70 -5.46 -6.29
CA ILE A 134 4.91 -5.46 -5.07
C ILE A 134 3.65 -6.28 -5.32
N ALA A 135 3.35 -7.25 -4.46
CA ALA A 135 2.15 -8.08 -4.43
C ALA A 135 1.74 -8.62 -5.82
N PRO A 136 2.61 -9.35 -6.55
CA PRO A 136 2.27 -9.93 -7.84
C PRO A 136 1.33 -11.13 -7.70
N ASP A 137 0.61 -11.45 -8.78
CA ASP A 137 -0.21 -12.66 -8.88
C ASP A 137 0.60 -13.93 -9.21
N ASP A 138 1.65 -13.78 -10.01
CA ASP A 138 2.56 -14.86 -10.38
C ASP A 138 3.81 -14.86 -9.49
N LEU A 139 3.83 -15.75 -8.51
CA LEU A 139 4.96 -15.97 -7.60
C LEU A 139 6.04 -16.90 -8.18
N GLN A 140 5.78 -17.56 -9.32
CA GLN A 140 6.73 -18.47 -9.98
C GLN A 140 7.74 -17.74 -10.87
N HIS A 141 7.43 -16.50 -11.25
CA HIS A 141 8.34 -15.68 -12.04
C HIS A 141 9.63 -15.37 -11.25
N ALA A 142 10.77 -15.45 -11.94
CA ALA A 142 12.10 -15.32 -11.32
C ALA A 142 12.41 -13.91 -10.76
N SER A 143 11.64 -12.88 -11.13
CA SER A 143 11.86 -11.53 -10.59
C SER A 143 11.54 -11.45 -9.11
N PRO A 144 12.31 -10.67 -8.33
CA PRO A 144 12.05 -10.49 -6.92
C PRO A 144 10.74 -9.77 -6.67
N TYR A 145 10.13 -10.09 -5.53
CA TYR A 145 8.91 -9.43 -5.10
C TYR A 145 8.83 -9.27 -3.58
N VAL A 146 7.95 -8.38 -3.17
CA VAL A 146 7.55 -8.18 -1.77
C VAL A 146 6.04 -8.31 -1.71
N ASP A 147 5.52 -9.13 -0.80
CA ASP A 147 4.09 -9.36 -0.64
C ASP A 147 3.68 -9.44 0.85
N MET A 148 2.39 -9.58 1.08
CA MET A 148 1.79 -10.02 2.33
C MET A 148 0.76 -11.12 2.04
N ASP A 149 0.22 -11.74 3.09
CA ASP A 149 -0.85 -12.74 2.94
C ASP A 149 -2.24 -12.05 2.95
N ASP A 150 -2.67 -11.56 1.79
CA ASP A 150 -3.99 -10.93 1.62
C ASP A 150 -5.16 -11.87 1.91
N GLU A 151 -5.02 -13.16 1.56
CA GLU A 151 -6.05 -14.17 1.80
C GLU A 151 -6.19 -14.48 3.28
N GLY A 152 -5.07 -14.71 3.97
CA GLY A 152 -5.02 -14.91 5.42
C GLY A 152 -5.55 -13.70 6.19
N ALA A 153 -5.16 -12.49 5.78
CA ALA A 153 -5.61 -11.25 6.39
C ALA A 153 -7.13 -11.02 6.27
N ALA A 154 -7.70 -11.29 5.09
CA ALA A 154 -9.14 -11.19 4.87
C ALA A 154 -9.91 -12.30 5.61
N ARG A 155 -9.33 -13.49 5.73
CA ARG A 155 -9.88 -14.56 6.55
C ARG A 155 -9.93 -14.14 8.01
N GLU A 156 -8.83 -13.64 8.58
CA GLU A 156 -8.77 -13.20 9.98
C GLU A 156 -9.76 -12.06 10.28
N MET A 157 -9.92 -11.09 9.36
CA MET A 157 -10.95 -10.06 9.50
C MET A 157 -12.35 -10.65 9.50
N THR A 158 -12.63 -11.63 8.65
CA THR A 158 -13.95 -12.26 8.59
C THR A 158 -14.19 -13.13 9.83
N ASP A 159 -13.18 -13.86 10.30
CA ASP A 159 -13.21 -14.62 11.56
C ASP A 159 -13.56 -13.67 12.73
N HIS A 160 -12.92 -12.48 12.81
CA HIS A 160 -13.25 -11.46 13.81
C HIS A 160 -14.74 -11.05 13.79
N LEU A 161 -15.33 -10.87 12.60
CA LEU A 161 -16.76 -10.54 12.50
C LEU A 161 -17.65 -11.72 12.93
N VAL A 162 -17.28 -12.95 12.56
CA VAL A 162 -18.03 -14.16 12.97
C VAL A 162 -17.91 -14.38 14.47
N GLU A 163 -16.73 -14.22 15.07
CA GLU A 163 -16.50 -14.32 16.52
C GLU A 163 -17.30 -13.28 17.31
N ASN A 164 -17.56 -12.11 16.73
CA ASN A 164 -18.50 -11.13 17.28
C ASN A 164 -19.98 -11.55 17.14
N GLY A 165 -20.29 -12.68 16.49
CA GLY A 165 -21.64 -13.22 16.34
C GLY A 165 -22.36 -12.84 15.04
N HIS A 166 -21.67 -12.26 14.07
CA HIS A 166 -22.26 -11.97 12.76
C HIS A 166 -22.33 -13.23 11.89
N THR A 167 -23.50 -13.52 11.35
CA THR A 167 -23.73 -14.63 10.39
C THR A 167 -24.15 -14.12 9.01
N ARG A 168 -24.65 -12.87 8.92
CA ARG A 168 -24.94 -12.19 7.66
C ARG A 168 -23.92 -11.08 7.46
N ILE A 169 -22.88 -11.39 6.69
CA ILE A 169 -21.73 -10.51 6.46
C ILE A 169 -21.71 -10.12 4.99
N GLY A 170 -21.88 -8.85 4.68
CA GLY A 170 -21.69 -8.31 3.34
C GLY A 170 -20.19 -8.17 3.01
N PHE A 171 -19.80 -8.43 1.76
CA PHE A 171 -18.44 -8.23 1.30
C PHE A 171 -18.42 -7.32 0.07
N ILE A 172 -17.63 -6.24 0.12
CA ILE A 172 -17.41 -5.35 -1.02
C ILE A 172 -16.05 -5.65 -1.61
N VAL A 173 -16.05 -6.29 -2.80
CA VAL A 173 -14.84 -6.68 -3.53
C VAL A 173 -14.07 -5.44 -3.96
N GLY A 174 -12.75 -5.54 -4.08
CA GLY A 174 -11.90 -4.47 -4.58
C GLY A 174 -11.96 -4.33 -6.10
N HIS A 175 -11.03 -3.57 -6.66
CA HIS A 175 -10.96 -3.34 -8.11
C HIS A 175 -10.65 -4.64 -8.87
N PRO A 176 -11.39 -4.99 -9.95
CA PRO A 176 -11.28 -6.29 -10.62
C PRO A 176 -9.93 -6.55 -11.32
N LYS A 177 -9.16 -5.50 -11.60
CA LYS A 177 -7.82 -5.64 -12.16
C LYS A 177 -6.74 -6.02 -11.12
N HIS A 178 -7.04 -5.96 -9.82
CA HIS A 178 -6.09 -6.25 -8.76
C HIS A 178 -6.29 -7.66 -8.23
N PHE A 179 -5.27 -8.49 -8.29
CA PHE A 179 -5.33 -9.86 -7.79
C PHE A 179 -5.65 -9.94 -6.30
N ALA A 180 -5.18 -8.98 -5.51
CA ALA A 180 -5.52 -8.84 -4.10
C ALA A 180 -7.04 -8.84 -3.84
N SER A 181 -7.86 -8.31 -4.77
CA SER A 181 -9.32 -8.36 -4.66
C SER A 181 -9.86 -9.79 -4.62
N ASN A 182 -9.28 -10.68 -5.44
CA ASN A 182 -9.64 -12.10 -5.46
C ASN A 182 -9.12 -12.84 -4.22
N LEU A 183 -7.91 -12.51 -3.75
CA LEU A 183 -7.34 -13.08 -2.54
C LEU A 183 -8.20 -12.76 -1.33
N ARG A 184 -8.61 -11.49 -1.16
CA ARG A 184 -9.47 -11.04 -0.06
C ARG A 184 -10.84 -11.70 -0.12
N LEU A 185 -11.44 -11.86 -1.33
CA LEU A 185 -12.70 -12.60 -1.50
C LEU A 185 -12.54 -14.09 -1.14
N ARG A 186 -11.41 -14.72 -1.48
CA ARG A 186 -11.13 -16.11 -1.08
C ARG A 186 -11.01 -16.24 0.43
N GLY A 187 -10.29 -15.33 1.09
CA GLY A 187 -10.17 -15.31 2.55
C GLY A 187 -11.54 -15.16 3.24
N TYR A 188 -12.38 -14.25 2.76
CA TYR A 188 -13.76 -14.11 3.22
C TYR A 188 -14.56 -15.43 3.09
N ARG A 189 -14.51 -16.07 1.92
CA ARG A 189 -15.21 -17.36 1.70
C ARG A 189 -14.66 -18.48 2.59
N ALA A 190 -13.34 -18.56 2.72
CA ALA A 190 -12.69 -19.58 3.53
C ALA A 190 -13.07 -19.46 5.02
N SER A 191 -13.23 -18.24 5.54
CA SER A 191 -13.74 -18.01 6.89
C SER A 191 -15.19 -18.47 7.04
N LEU A 192 -16.09 -18.08 6.13
CA LEU A 192 -17.49 -18.53 6.17
C LEU A 192 -17.59 -20.05 6.15
N GLU A 193 -16.84 -20.73 5.28
CA GLU A 193 -16.78 -22.19 5.19
C GLU A 193 -16.29 -22.82 6.50
N HIS A 194 -15.22 -22.26 7.08
CA HIS A 194 -14.66 -22.73 8.35
C HIS A 194 -15.68 -22.67 9.50
N HIS A 195 -16.48 -21.61 9.53
CA HIS A 195 -17.51 -21.40 10.55
C HIS A 195 -18.89 -21.99 10.16
N HIS A 196 -18.96 -22.79 9.10
CA HIS A 196 -20.20 -23.39 8.60
C HIS A 196 -21.32 -22.39 8.28
N ILE A 197 -20.96 -21.17 7.87
CA ILE A 197 -21.90 -20.15 7.40
C ILE A 197 -22.03 -20.30 5.88
N PRO A 198 -23.24 -20.52 5.33
CA PRO A 198 -23.43 -20.64 3.89
C PRO A 198 -22.99 -19.36 3.17
N PHE A 199 -22.18 -19.52 2.11
CA PHE A 199 -21.85 -18.42 1.22
C PHE A 199 -23.07 -18.05 0.38
N ASP A 200 -23.52 -16.78 0.50
CA ASP A 200 -24.60 -16.23 -0.32
C ASP A 200 -24.05 -15.13 -1.24
N PRO A 201 -24.07 -15.31 -2.58
CA PRO A 201 -23.60 -14.29 -3.52
C PRO A 201 -24.42 -12.99 -3.46
N ALA A 202 -25.63 -13.01 -2.88
CA ALA A 202 -26.43 -11.80 -2.65
C ALA A 202 -25.75 -10.82 -1.68
N TYR A 203 -24.84 -11.28 -0.84
CA TYR A 203 -24.05 -10.44 0.07
C TYR A 203 -22.74 -9.94 -0.51
N VAL A 204 -22.44 -10.24 -1.78
CA VAL A 204 -21.20 -9.78 -2.43
C VAL A 204 -21.52 -8.69 -3.44
N ARG A 205 -20.78 -7.57 -3.37
CA ARG A 205 -20.91 -6.46 -4.32
C ARG A 205 -19.53 -6.08 -4.85
N GLN A 206 -19.51 -5.68 -6.12
CA GLN A 206 -18.31 -5.17 -6.75
C GLN A 206 -18.05 -3.73 -6.30
N GLY A 207 -16.84 -3.46 -5.82
CA GLY A 207 -16.28 -2.14 -5.60
C GLY A 207 -15.07 -1.89 -6.48
N TYR A 208 -14.40 -0.72 -6.30
CA TYR A 208 -13.29 -0.28 -7.15
C TYR A 208 -12.18 0.42 -6.36
N PHE A 209 -12.07 0.15 -5.05
CA PHE A 209 -11.13 0.80 -4.12
C PHE A 209 -11.33 2.31 -3.95
N VAL A 210 -12.47 2.85 -4.37
CA VAL A 210 -12.83 4.25 -4.20
C VAL A 210 -14.06 4.39 -3.32
N PHE A 211 -14.15 5.50 -2.60
CA PHE A 211 -15.23 5.83 -1.67
C PHE A 211 -16.62 5.66 -2.28
N GLU A 212 -16.83 6.20 -3.49
CA GLU A 212 -18.13 6.20 -4.17
C GLU A 212 -18.62 4.77 -4.45
N SER A 213 -17.71 3.87 -4.81
CA SER A 213 -18.07 2.47 -5.08
C SER A 213 -18.46 1.72 -3.79
N GLY A 214 -17.79 2.04 -2.68
CA GLY A 214 -18.16 1.52 -1.36
C GLY A 214 -19.52 2.00 -0.92
N HIS A 215 -19.81 3.30 -1.08
CA HIS A 215 -21.11 3.91 -0.76
C HIS A 215 -22.25 3.29 -1.58
N GLN A 216 -22.07 3.15 -2.91
CA GLN A 216 -23.08 2.54 -3.77
C GLN A 216 -23.33 1.07 -3.39
N ALA A 217 -22.27 0.27 -3.24
CA ALA A 217 -22.36 -1.14 -2.89
C ALA A 217 -23.07 -1.34 -1.53
N ALA A 218 -22.77 -0.49 -0.53
CA ALA A 218 -23.41 -0.53 0.76
C ALA A 218 -24.93 -0.24 0.68
N ARG A 219 -25.34 0.75 -0.11
CA ARG A 219 -26.76 1.05 -0.32
C ARG A 219 -27.53 -0.11 -0.94
N GLU A 220 -26.89 -0.88 -1.81
CA GLU A 220 -27.48 -2.08 -2.39
C GLU A 220 -27.60 -3.20 -1.34
N LEU A 221 -26.54 -3.47 -0.58
CA LEU A 221 -26.54 -4.48 0.48
C LEU A 221 -27.55 -4.19 1.58
N LEU A 222 -27.65 -2.93 2.00
CA LEU A 222 -28.55 -2.50 3.10
C LEU A 222 -30.03 -2.44 2.68
N ARG A 223 -30.33 -2.56 1.38
CA ARG A 223 -31.72 -2.65 0.85
C ARG A 223 -32.19 -4.09 0.59
N LEU A 224 -31.35 -5.08 0.82
CA LEU A 224 -31.76 -6.47 0.72
C LEU A 224 -32.92 -6.77 1.69
N PRO A 225 -33.81 -7.73 1.37
CA PRO A 225 -34.87 -8.15 2.30
C PRO A 225 -34.34 -8.55 3.67
N ASP A 226 -33.22 -9.30 3.69
CA ASP A 226 -32.45 -9.66 4.86
C ASP A 226 -31.07 -8.99 4.78
N PRO A 227 -30.91 -7.74 5.24
CA PRO A 227 -29.66 -7.03 5.10
C PRO A 227 -28.56 -7.63 5.98
N PRO A 228 -27.26 -7.47 5.61
CA PRO A 228 -26.16 -7.91 6.44
C PRO A 228 -26.11 -7.10 7.75
N THR A 229 -25.63 -7.74 8.81
CA THR A 229 -25.37 -7.11 10.11
C THR A 229 -23.93 -6.63 10.24
N ALA A 230 -23.05 -7.03 9.32
CA ALA A 230 -21.70 -6.51 9.15
C ALA A 230 -21.37 -6.37 7.67
N ILE A 231 -20.57 -5.38 7.31
CA ILE A 231 -20.02 -5.23 5.96
C ILE A 231 -18.50 -5.11 6.07
N PHE A 232 -17.80 -6.01 5.37
CA PHE A 232 -16.36 -5.96 5.16
C PHE A 232 -16.07 -5.39 3.78
N ALA A 233 -15.49 -4.22 3.71
CA ALA A 233 -15.03 -3.60 2.48
C ALA A 233 -13.54 -3.87 2.25
N SER A 234 -13.15 -4.21 1.02
CA SER A 234 -11.79 -4.60 0.68
C SER A 234 -10.75 -3.47 0.79
N ASN A 235 -11.14 -2.23 1.15
CA ASN A 235 -10.25 -1.18 1.62
C ASN A 235 -10.99 -0.15 2.48
N ASP A 236 -10.22 0.74 3.13
CA ASP A 236 -10.74 1.75 4.05
C ASP A 236 -11.52 2.86 3.32
N ASP A 237 -11.15 3.21 2.09
CA ASP A 237 -11.88 4.22 1.31
C ASP A 237 -13.32 3.75 1.04
N MET A 238 -13.51 2.49 0.64
CA MET A 238 -14.84 1.89 0.49
C MET A 238 -15.56 1.75 1.82
N ALA A 239 -14.85 1.36 2.90
CA ALA A 239 -15.44 1.26 4.24
C ALA A 239 -15.98 2.61 4.74
N ALA A 240 -15.29 3.71 4.45
CA ALA A 240 -15.78 5.06 4.72
C ALA A 240 -17.05 5.37 3.91
N GLY A 241 -17.14 4.88 2.67
CA GLY A 241 -18.37 4.94 1.86
C GLY A 241 -19.52 4.16 2.49
N VAL A 242 -19.25 3.00 3.11
CA VAL A 242 -20.26 2.22 3.88
C VAL A 242 -20.76 3.02 5.07
N LEU A 243 -19.87 3.69 5.82
CA LEU A 243 -20.28 4.55 6.96
C LEU A 243 -21.21 5.67 6.51
N LEU A 244 -20.94 6.31 5.37
CA LEU A 244 -21.84 7.33 4.82
C LEU A 244 -23.22 6.75 4.46
N ALA A 245 -23.25 5.60 3.77
CA ALA A 245 -24.51 4.94 3.41
C ALA A 245 -25.35 4.56 4.66
N ALA A 246 -24.69 4.05 5.71
CA ALA A 246 -25.33 3.75 6.98
C ALA A 246 -25.90 5.02 7.64
N HIS A 247 -25.15 6.13 7.63
CA HIS A 247 -25.60 7.42 8.15
C HIS A 247 -26.84 7.96 7.40
N GLU A 248 -26.81 7.96 6.07
CA GLU A 248 -27.95 8.37 5.22
C GLU A 248 -29.22 7.57 5.49
N LEU A 249 -29.07 6.26 5.81
CA LEU A 249 -30.16 5.36 6.12
C LEU A 249 -30.53 5.32 7.62
N SER A 250 -29.90 6.17 8.43
CA SER A 250 -30.07 6.22 9.89
C SER A 250 -29.84 4.86 10.57
N ILE A 251 -28.86 4.09 10.06
CA ILE A 251 -28.43 2.81 10.63
C ILE A 251 -27.23 3.08 11.55
N PRO A 252 -27.37 2.91 12.87
CA PRO A 252 -26.27 3.17 13.79
C PRO A 252 -25.16 2.14 13.64
N VAL A 253 -23.90 2.63 13.56
CA VAL A 253 -22.67 1.84 13.53
C VAL A 253 -21.93 2.06 14.85
N PRO A 254 -21.55 1.01 15.58
CA PRO A 254 -21.62 -0.42 15.22
C PRO A 254 -22.93 -1.12 15.65
N GLN A 255 -23.86 -0.49 16.37
CA GLN A 255 -24.96 -1.12 17.10
C GLN A 255 -25.90 -1.97 16.22
N ARG A 256 -26.14 -1.54 14.97
CA ARG A 256 -26.98 -2.27 14.01
C ARG A 256 -26.21 -2.77 12.79
N LEU A 257 -25.06 -2.16 12.50
CA LEU A 257 -24.20 -2.53 11.40
C LEU A 257 -22.75 -2.42 11.82
N SER A 258 -22.01 -3.52 11.86
CA SER A 258 -20.56 -3.48 11.96
C SER A 258 -19.93 -3.16 10.58
N VAL A 259 -18.89 -2.33 10.57
CA VAL A 259 -18.16 -1.97 9.35
C VAL A 259 -16.68 -2.25 9.53
N ALA A 260 -16.11 -3.04 8.63
CA ALA A 260 -14.69 -3.34 8.61
C ALA A 260 -14.06 -2.90 7.29
N GLY A 261 -12.82 -2.42 7.35
CA GLY A 261 -12.02 -2.00 6.22
C GLY A 261 -10.76 -2.86 6.03
N PHE A 262 -9.85 -2.37 5.22
CA PHE A 262 -8.53 -2.95 4.94
C PHE A 262 -7.59 -1.82 4.55
N ASP A 263 -6.31 -1.91 4.85
CA ASP A 263 -5.15 -1.05 4.61
C ASP A 263 -4.62 -0.35 5.87
N ASP A 264 -5.46 0.06 6.83
CA ASP A 264 -5.16 0.93 7.99
C ASP A 264 -4.61 2.30 7.55
N THR A 265 -5.20 2.86 6.50
CA THR A 265 -4.84 4.18 6.00
C THR A 265 -5.30 5.30 6.96
N TYR A 266 -4.89 6.55 6.66
CA TYR A 266 -5.26 7.71 7.48
C TYR A 266 -6.79 7.84 7.66
N ILE A 267 -7.59 7.49 6.63
CA ILE A 267 -9.05 7.59 6.68
C ILE A 267 -9.65 6.73 7.79
N SER A 268 -9.09 5.54 8.06
CA SER A 268 -9.59 4.63 9.11
C SER A 268 -9.58 5.23 10.50
N ARG A 269 -8.75 6.26 10.73
CA ARG A 269 -8.52 6.91 12.03
C ARG A 269 -9.29 8.21 12.20
N ILE A 270 -9.75 8.84 11.11
CA ILE A 270 -10.42 10.14 11.14
C ILE A 270 -11.93 10.06 10.94
N VAL A 271 -12.45 8.97 10.38
CA VAL A 271 -13.89 8.74 10.29
C VAL A 271 -14.46 8.37 11.66
N TRP A 272 -15.78 8.52 11.82
CA TRP A 272 -16.45 8.14 13.04
C TRP A 272 -17.63 7.20 12.76
N PRO A 273 -17.72 6.05 13.49
CA PRO A 273 -16.70 5.48 14.38
C PRO A 273 -15.41 5.15 13.63
N ARG A 274 -14.23 5.12 14.34
CA ARG A 274 -12.97 4.73 13.72
C ARG A 274 -13.04 3.29 13.24
N LEU A 275 -12.49 3.02 12.04
CA LEU A 275 -12.66 1.73 11.38
C LEU A 275 -11.78 0.64 12.00
N THR A 276 -12.42 -0.49 12.35
CA THR A 276 -11.76 -1.79 12.44
C THR A 276 -11.25 -2.15 11.06
N THR A 277 -9.96 -2.45 10.95
CA THR A 277 -9.30 -2.66 9.66
C THR A 277 -8.12 -3.64 9.77
N VAL A 278 -7.62 -4.10 8.65
CA VAL A 278 -6.32 -4.79 8.58
C VAL A 278 -5.24 -3.77 8.27
N HIS A 279 -4.21 -3.71 9.11
CA HIS A 279 -2.99 -2.97 8.77
C HIS A 279 -2.22 -3.72 7.69
N GLN A 280 -2.26 -3.20 6.47
CA GLN A 280 -1.39 -3.58 5.37
C GLN A 280 -0.09 -2.78 5.51
N PRO A 281 1.09 -3.42 5.56
CA PRO A 281 2.35 -2.72 5.78
C PRO A 281 2.85 -2.04 4.49
N SER A 282 2.03 -1.18 3.88
CA SER A 282 2.27 -0.58 2.56
C SER A 282 3.57 0.22 2.51
N TYR A 283 3.88 0.97 3.57
CA TYR A 283 5.15 1.67 3.71
C TYR A 283 6.33 0.69 3.71
N ASP A 284 6.27 -0.37 4.51
CA ASP A 284 7.35 -1.35 4.64
C ASP A 284 7.49 -2.22 3.39
N LEU A 285 6.39 -2.50 2.67
CA LEU A 285 6.43 -3.18 1.37
C LEU A 285 7.26 -2.36 0.37
N ALA A 286 6.99 -1.07 0.24
CA ALA A 286 7.72 -0.22 -0.69
C ALA A 286 9.16 0.07 -0.23
N PHE A 287 9.38 0.21 1.08
CA PHE A 287 10.72 0.33 1.65
C PHE A 287 11.56 -0.92 1.34
N SER A 288 11.00 -2.11 1.56
CA SER A 288 11.65 -3.39 1.28
C SER A 288 11.88 -3.61 -0.20
N ALA A 289 10.93 -3.23 -1.07
CA ALA A 289 11.10 -3.29 -2.51
C ALA A 289 12.27 -2.40 -2.99
N ALA A 290 12.35 -1.17 -2.47
CA ALA A 290 13.48 -0.28 -2.75
C ALA A 290 14.79 -0.83 -2.21
N ASP A 291 14.79 -1.46 -1.03
CA ASP A 291 15.99 -2.07 -0.44
C ASP A 291 16.51 -3.23 -1.27
N LEU A 292 15.64 -4.14 -1.68
CA LEU A 292 15.98 -5.26 -2.56
C LEU A 292 16.58 -4.77 -3.89
N LEU A 293 15.96 -3.76 -4.49
CA LEU A 293 16.42 -3.17 -5.74
C LEU A 293 17.81 -2.52 -5.59
N LEU A 294 18.02 -1.76 -4.53
CA LEU A 294 19.32 -1.13 -4.24
C LEU A 294 20.41 -2.16 -3.92
N GLN A 295 20.08 -3.27 -3.26
CA GLN A 295 20.99 -4.38 -3.05
C GLN A 295 21.38 -5.03 -4.37
N ALA A 296 20.43 -5.30 -5.27
CA ALA A 296 20.68 -5.84 -6.60
C ALA A 296 21.62 -4.94 -7.42
N LEU A 297 21.37 -3.64 -7.40
CA LEU A 297 22.20 -2.65 -8.07
C LEU A 297 23.65 -2.60 -7.54
N ARG A 298 23.87 -2.93 -6.26
CA ARG A 298 25.22 -2.95 -5.64
C ARG A 298 25.97 -4.24 -5.88
N SER A 299 25.32 -5.36 -5.68
CA SER A 299 25.97 -6.68 -5.66
C SER A 299 25.94 -7.41 -7.00
N GLY A 300 25.03 -7.03 -7.90
CA GLY A 300 24.74 -7.79 -9.12
C GLY A 300 24.07 -9.14 -8.85
N ALA A 301 23.79 -9.46 -7.57
CA ALA A 301 23.10 -10.69 -7.19
C ALA A 301 21.59 -10.56 -7.39
N ALA A 302 20.92 -11.66 -7.72
CA ALA A 302 19.47 -11.70 -7.75
C ALA A 302 18.93 -11.37 -6.34
N PRO A 303 18.05 -10.36 -6.19
CA PRO A 303 17.47 -10.03 -4.91
C PRO A 303 16.54 -11.16 -4.43
N ARG A 304 16.36 -11.22 -3.10
CA ARG A 304 15.46 -12.20 -2.46
C ARG A 304 14.03 -11.68 -2.49
N THR A 305 13.06 -12.58 -2.37
CA THR A 305 11.67 -12.22 -2.09
C THR A 305 11.48 -11.99 -0.59
N ALA A 306 10.49 -11.17 -0.21
CA ALA A 306 10.15 -10.95 1.18
C ALA A 306 8.63 -10.93 1.35
N ARG A 307 8.13 -11.64 2.36
CA ARG A 307 6.73 -11.57 2.81
C ARG A 307 6.67 -10.84 4.14
N LEU A 308 5.84 -9.80 4.21
CA LEU A 308 5.69 -8.96 5.40
C LEU A 308 4.43 -9.34 6.19
N PRO A 309 4.46 -9.24 7.53
CA PRO A 309 3.29 -9.51 8.35
C PRO A 309 2.26 -8.39 8.24
N TYR A 310 0.99 -8.75 8.23
CA TYR A 310 -0.15 -7.87 8.44
C TYR A 310 -0.58 -7.89 9.92
N LYS A 311 -1.54 -7.04 10.28
CA LYS A 311 -2.11 -7.01 11.62
C LYS A 311 -3.57 -6.59 11.59
N LEU A 312 -4.46 -7.34 12.24
CA LEU A 312 -5.82 -6.91 12.53
C LEU A 312 -5.82 -5.79 13.57
N ILE A 313 -6.53 -4.71 13.31
CA ILE A 313 -6.66 -3.52 14.16
C ILE A 313 -8.13 -3.30 14.52
N PRO A 314 -8.64 -3.89 15.60
CA PRO A 314 -9.99 -3.63 16.09
C PRO A 314 -10.14 -2.18 16.55
N ARG A 315 -11.29 -1.55 16.21
CA ARG A 315 -11.69 -0.21 16.60
C ARG A 315 -13.19 -0.14 16.85
N GLU A 316 -13.76 1.07 16.88
CA GLU A 316 -15.13 1.31 17.30
C GLU A 316 -16.20 0.90 16.28
N SER A 317 -15.84 0.63 15.04
CA SER A 317 -16.81 0.35 13.97
C SER A 317 -17.35 -1.07 13.94
N THR A 318 -16.87 -1.96 14.82
CA THR A 318 -17.37 -3.35 14.95
C THR A 318 -17.77 -3.65 16.38
N ALA A 319 -18.88 -4.39 16.56
CA ALA A 319 -19.40 -4.88 17.84
C ALA A 319 -20.30 -6.10 17.60
N PRO A 320 -20.66 -6.88 18.61
CA PRO A 320 -21.69 -7.90 18.49
C PRO A 320 -23.02 -7.33 17.95
N PRO A 321 -23.81 -8.09 17.17
CA PRO A 321 -25.10 -7.65 16.66
C PRO A 321 -26.02 -7.17 17.78
N GLY A 322 -26.48 -5.92 17.72
CA GLY A 322 -27.30 -5.30 18.75
C GLY A 322 -26.57 -4.86 20.03
N GLY A 323 -25.24 -4.99 20.05
CA GLY A 323 -24.36 -4.59 21.15
C GLY A 323 -23.74 -3.20 20.97
N ASN A 324 -23.19 -2.66 22.05
CA ASN A 324 -22.34 -1.47 22.00
C ASN A 324 -20.88 -1.87 21.73
N SER A 325 -20.14 -0.98 21.10
CA SER A 325 -18.69 -1.18 20.93
C SER A 325 -18.02 -1.28 22.32
N PRO A 326 -17.08 -2.20 22.53
CA PRO A 326 -16.29 -2.24 23.76
C PRO A 326 -15.49 -0.96 24.00
N PHE A 327 -15.37 -0.09 22.99
CA PHE A 327 -14.72 1.23 23.09
C PHE A 327 -15.68 2.38 23.45
N ASP A 328 -17.01 2.18 23.49
CA ASP A 328 -18.00 3.21 23.84
C ASP A 328 -17.85 3.73 25.28
N GLU A 329 -17.36 2.92 26.20
CA GLU A 329 -17.13 3.36 27.59
C GLU A 329 -16.05 4.45 27.71
N SER A 330 -15.10 4.49 26.78
CA SER A 330 -14.07 5.54 26.74
C SER A 330 -14.61 6.89 26.26
N VAL A 331 -15.63 6.87 25.38
CA VAL A 331 -16.27 8.08 24.86
C VAL A 331 -17.22 8.69 25.89
N GLN A 332 -17.91 7.89 26.69
CA GLN A 332 -18.76 8.39 27.77
C GLN A 332 -17.98 9.16 28.83
N ARG A 333 -16.70 8.83 29.05
CA ARG A 333 -15.82 9.60 29.97
C ARG A 333 -15.41 10.97 29.43
N ILE A 334 -15.39 11.16 28.12
CA ILE A 334 -15.02 12.44 27.47
C ILE A 334 -16.24 13.38 27.39
N THR A 335 -17.46 12.82 27.32
CA THR A 335 -18.71 13.58 27.25
C THR A 335 -19.33 13.88 28.63
N ALA A 336 -18.73 13.41 29.72
CA ALA A 336 -19.13 13.82 31.05
C ALA A 336 -19.01 15.37 31.18
N PRO A 337 -20.05 16.05 31.67
CA PRO A 337 -20.00 17.50 31.83
C PRO A 337 -18.78 17.88 32.66
N ILE A 338 -17.97 18.79 32.16
CA ILE A 338 -16.91 19.41 32.96
C ILE A 338 -17.65 20.16 34.07
N GLU A 339 -17.68 19.59 35.29
CA GLU A 339 -18.14 20.30 36.45
C GLU A 339 -17.26 21.58 36.58
N ARG A 340 -17.89 22.72 36.32
CA ARG A 340 -17.25 24.01 36.60
C ARG A 340 -17.01 24.06 38.11
N ALA A 341 -15.76 23.97 38.49
CA ALA A 341 -15.37 24.23 39.85
C ALA A 341 -15.83 25.66 40.27
N PRO A 342 -16.27 25.86 41.50
CA PRO A 342 -16.84 27.11 42.01
C PRO A 342 -15.90 28.28 41.96
#